data_01021b72a30f74f0fd10d7f4e1e81a17
#
_entry.id   01021b72a30f74f0fd10d7f4e1e81a17
#
_cell.length_a   1.000
_cell.length_b   1.000
_cell.length_c   1.000
_cell.angle_alpha   90.00
_cell.angle_beta   90.00
_cell.angle_gamma   90.00
#
_symmetry.space_group_name_H-M   'P 1'
#
loop_
_entity.id
_entity.type
_entity.pdbx_description
1 polymer ?
#
loop_
_entity_poly.entity_id
_entity_poly.type
_entity_poly.pdbx_seq_one_letter_code
_entity_poly.pdbx_strand_id
1 'polypeptide(L)'
;MSIAKPLSRITIEEAQIKADRKKCRKYDQCGLGEKAVYMGSTMHPRNYYIPYESITNVFKRVGASNPDGKGFLAPVLFIVVRYDDGKEQECSFRYLQDADKMLDDLEKNHPEIPLLSPEGMRRKKDREATEARIQANALTQTALHSKKILEDARWEVHKRPALYEKLAAMAKLKRHADLMKPSVRYIAVGLLAVGIAAALAGILMMRSASRNIGAVVALIGIMLVFLAINSKGLPSKLTNRKLRDREYEEALDAMTNSLKHLPDFPIPCCYAHPYTFDRMIRILQEERAETPEEALKVLKADLKSMDSSVALSGDDFKQVVTIKPLFTVQDYR
;
A
#
# COMPACT_ATOMS: atom_id res chain seq x y z
N MET A 1 -23.59 7.81 -28.62
CA MET A 1 -22.44 7.98 -27.75
C MET A 1 -22.44 9.42 -27.27
N SER A 2 -22.46 9.65 -25.97
CA SER A 2 -22.35 11.01 -25.39
C SER A 2 -20.99 11.62 -25.77
N ILE A 3 -20.94 12.90 -26.00
CA ILE A 3 -19.73 13.65 -26.30
C ILE A 3 -18.91 13.75 -24.99
N ALA A 4 -17.60 13.55 -25.08
CA ALA A 4 -16.74 13.71 -23.90
C ALA A 4 -16.68 15.19 -23.51
N LYS A 5 -16.77 15.47 -22.19
CA LYS A 5 -16.78 16.83 -21.66
C LYS A 5 -15.35 17.31 -21.37
N PRO A 6 -15.00 18.57 -21.67
CA PRO A 6 -13.71 19.12 -21.33
C PRO A 6 -13.59 19.29 -19.81
N LEU A 7 -12.41 18.97 -19.25
CA LEU A 7 -12.05 19.29 -17.87
C LEU A 7 -11.14 20.51 -17.80
N SER A 8 -10.35 20.74 -18.84
CA SER A 8 -9.47 21.89 -18.99
C SER A 8 -10.19 23.13 -19.48
N ARG A 9 -9.55 24.28 -19.32
CA ARG A 9 -9.95 25.55 -19.95
C ARG A 9 -9.75 25.53 -21.46
N ILE A 10 -8.78 24.75 -21.94
CA ILE A 10 -8.53 24.54 -23.36
C ILE A 10 -9.54 23.52 -23.87
N THR A 11 -10.26 23.89 -24.94
CA THR A 11 -11.27 23.03 -25.54
C THR A 11 -10.91 22.71 -27.00
N ILE A 12 -11.20 21.49 -27.40
CA ILE A 12 -11.02 21.02 -28.77
C ILE A 12 -12.42 20.93 -29.42
N GLU A 13 -12.49 21.15 -30.70
CA GLU A 13 -13.73 21.08 -31.48
C GLU A 13 -14.42 19.72 -31.30
N GLU A 14 -15.74 19.72 -31.10
CA GLU A 14 -16.52 18.51 -30.78
C GLU A 14 -16.38 17.40 -31.81
N ALA A 15 -16.33 17.77 -33.10
CA ALA A 15 -16.16 16.82 -34.19
C ALA A 15 -14.82 16.08 -34.09
N GLN A 16 -13.75 16.82 -33.77
CA GLN A 16 -12.41 16.27 -33.59
C GLN A 16 -12.33 15.35 -32.36
N ILE A 17 -12.90 15.78 -31.22
CA ILE A 17 -12.94 14.96 -30.00
C ILE A 17 -13.72 13.66 -30.21
N LYS A 18 -14.83 13.71 -30.94
CA LYS A 18 -15.64 12.53 -31.26
C LYS A 18 -14.85 11.52 -32.11
N ALA A 19 -14.09 12.03 -33.10
CA ALA A 19 -13.25 11.21 -33.96
C ALA A 19 -12.05 10.63 -33.17
N ASP A 20 -11.36 11.45 -32.39
CA ASP A 20 -10.19 11.08 -31.57
C ASP A 20 -10.57 10.04 -30.51
N ARG A 21 -11.67 10.25 -29.78
CA ARG A 21 -12.17 9.31 -28.78
C ARG A 21 -12.51 7.94 -29.38
N LYS A 22 -12.99 7.88 -30.62
CA LYS A 22 -13.32 6.63 -31.30
C LYS A 22 -12.05 5.81 -31.59
N LYS A 23 -10.97 6.50 -31.93
CA LYS A 23 -9.67 5.91 -32.26
C LYS A 23 -8.74 5.71 -31.06
N CYS A 24 -9.05 6.34 -29.90
CA CYS A 24 -8.18 6.32 -28.74
C CYS A 24 -7.83 4.89 -28.30
N ARG A 25 -6.59 4.71 -27.88
CA ARG A 25 -6.13 3.47 -27.23
C ARG A 25 -6.71 3.39 -25.83
N LYS A 26 -7.34 2.28 -25.50
CA LYS A 26 -8.16 2.12 -24.28
C LYS A 26 -7.35 1.41 -23.21
N TYR A 27 -7.41 1.94 -21.95
CA TYR A 27 -6.80 1.39 -20.77
C TYR A 27 -7.82 1.45 -19.64
N ASP A 28 -8.47 0.34 -19.33
CA ASP A 28 -9.58 0.25 -18.37
C ASP A 28 -10.62 1.38 -18.59
N GLN A 29 -10.69 2.34 -17.69
CA GLN A 29 -11.64 3.47 -17.74
C GLN A 29 -11.11 4.68 -18.50
N CYS A 30 -9.79 4.71 -18.76
CA CYS A 30 -9.08 5.80 -19.44
C CYS A 30 -8.79 5.48 -20.89
N GLY A 31 -8.19 6.44 -21.60
CA GLY A 31 -7.72 6.26 -22.98
C GLY A 31 -6.78 7.38 -23.41
N LEU A 32 -5.87 7.03 -24.31
CA LEU A 32 -4.96 7.97 -24.96
C LEU A 32 -5.41 8.16 -26.39
N GLY A 33 -5.82 9.37 -26.74
CA GLY A 33 -6.08 9.79 -28.12
C GLY A 33 -4.86 10.45 -28.73
N GLU A 34 -5.00 10.95 -29.95
CA GLU A 34 -3.96 11.75 -30.62
C GLU A 34 -3.88 13.19 -30.07
N LYS A 35 -5.02 13.71 -29.55
CA LYS A 35 -5.16 15.11 -29.11
C LYS A 35 -5.36 15.28 -27.61
N ALA A 36 -5.86 14.23 -26.93
CA ALA A 36 -6.27 14.34 -25.54
C ALA A 36 -6.16 13.02 -24.78
N VAL A 37 -5.99 13.14 -23.46
CA VAL A 37 -6.18 12.05 -22.51
C VAL A 37 -7.66 11.97 -22.13
N TYR A 38 -8.25 10.80 -22.26
CA TYR A 38 -9.64 10.53 -21.88
C TYR A 38 -9.71 9.89 -20.52
N MET A 39 -10.49 10.50 -19.64
CA MET A 39 -10.69 10.09 -18.25
C MET A 39 -12.15 9.71 -18.00
N GLY A 40 -12.39 8.81 -17.07
CA GLY A 40 -13.75 8.41 -16.74
C GLY A 40 -13.86 7.63 -15.44
N SER A 41 -15.03 7.08 -15.22
CA SER A 41 -15.34 6.19 -14.11
C SER A 41 -15.80 4.83 -14.62
N THR A 42 -15.97 3.86 -13.73
CA THR A 42 -16.48 2.51 -14.06
C THR A 42 -17.83 2.57 -14.79
N MET A 43 -18.72 3.49 -14.39
CA MET A 43 -20.03 3.67 -15.03
C MET A 43 -19.98 4.47 -16.34
N HIS A 44 -19.05 5.40 -16.43
CA HIS A 44 -18.94 6.32 -17.57
C HIS A 44 -17.46 6.38 -18.03
N PRO A 45 -16.94 5.34 -18.68
CA PRO A 45 -15.56 5.32 -19.13
C PRO A 45 -15.32 6.36 -20.22
N ARG A 46 -14.18 7.08 -20.10
CA ARG A 46 -13.74 8.07 -21.10
C ARG A 46 -14.77 9.16 -21.39
N ASN A 47 -15.50 9.60 -20.35
CA ASN A 47 -16.55 10.61 -20.49
C ASN A 47 -16.03 12.05 -20.37
N TYR A 48 -14.78 12.21 -19.97
CA TYR A 48 -14.08 13.48 -19.88
C TYR A 48 -12.81 13.45 -20.70
N TYR A 49 -12.33 14.60 -21.14
CA TYR A 49 -11.06 14.72 -21.83
C TYR A 49 -10.24 15.90 -21.32
N ILE A 50 -8.92 15.76 -21.42
CA ILE A 50 -7.93 16.78 -21.09
C ILE A 50 -6.96 16.86 -22.27
N PRO A 51 -6.88 18.00 -23.00
CA PRO A 51 -5.91 18.18 -24.08
C PRO A 51 -4.48 18.07 -23.57
N TYR A 52 -3.58 17.49 -24.35
CA TYR A 52 -2.18 17.33 -23.95
C TYR A 52 -1.51 18.65 -23.61
N GLU A 53 -1.84 19.73 -24.31
CA GLU A 53 -1.31 21.08 -24.10
C GLU A 53 -1.60 21.65 -22.71
N SER A 54 -2.65 21.17 -22.04
CA SER A 54 -3.03 21.61 -20.69
C SER A 54 -2.44 20.72 -19.59
N ILE A 55 -1.83 19.58 -19.94
CA ILE A 55 -1.32 18.61 -18.98
C ILE A 55 0.06 19.06 -18.47
N THR A 56 0.20 19.14 -17.16
CA THR A 56 1.48 19.46 -16.51
C THR A 56 2.20 18.20 -16.03
N ASN A 57 1.47 17.21 -15.55
CA ASN A 57 2.04 15.94 -15.04
C ASN A 57 1.02 14.81 -15.17
N VAL A 58 1.52 13.58 -15.38
CA VAL A 58 0.73 12.36 -15.25
C VAL A 58 1.50 11.38 -14.37
N PHE A 59 0.87 10.84 -13.32
CA PHE A 59 1.60 9.98 -12.39
C PHE A 59 0.69 8.95 -11.71
N LYS A 60 1.30 7.90 -11.19
CA LYS A 60 0.61 6.90 -10.36
C LYS A 60 0.43 7.41 -8.93
N ARG A 61 -0.76 7.19 -8.38
CA ARG A 61 -1.05 7.37 -6.96
C ARG A 61 -1.67 6.08 -6.43
N VAL A 62 -1.13 5.57 -5.34
CA VAL A 62 -1.75 4.44 -4.62
C VAL A 62 -2.59 5.03 -3.51
N GLY A 63 -3.90 4.92 -3.64
CA GLY A 63 -4.85 5.34 -2.62
C GLY A 63 -5.35 4.16 -1.80
N ALA A 64 -5.92 4.49 -0.65
CA ALA A 64 -6.64 3.52 0.16
C ALA A 64 -8.12 3.52 -0.24
N SER A 65 -8.71 2.35 -0.45
CA SER A 65 -10.11 2.23 -0.91
C SER A 65 -11.16 2.65 0.13
N ASN A 66 -10.76 3.12 1.31
CA ASN A 66 -11.68 3.47 2.37
C ASN A 66 -11.50 4.92 2.82
N PRO A 67 -12.44 5.84 2.53
CA PRO A 67 -12.36 7.24 2.94
C PRO A 67 -12.34 7.43 4.46
N ASP A 68 -12.82 6.45 5.24
CA ASP A 68 -12.89 6.54 6.71
C ASP A 68 -11.63 6.04 7.43
N GLY A 69 -10.59 5.60 6.74
CA GLY A 69 -9.30 5.19 7.32
C GLY A 69 -9.34 3.98 8.27
N LYS A 70 -10.47 3.28 8.35
CA LYS A 70 -10.72 2.15 9.25
C LYS A 70 -10.96 0.87 8.45
N GLY A 71 -9.94 0.03 8.32
CA GLY A 71 -10.08 -1.29 7.71
C GLY A 71 -8.85 -1.75 6.94
N PHE A 72 -8.85 -3.02 6.53
CA PHE A 72 -7.84 -3.60 5.65
C PHE A 72 -8.09 -3.07 4.23
N LEU A 73 -7.27 -2.10 3.83
CA LEU A 73 -7.40 -1.45 2.54
C LEU A 73 -6.66 -2.24 1.47
N ALA A 74 -7.40 -2.70 0.47
CA ALA A 74 -6.76 -3.06 -0.78
C ALA A 74 -6.20 -1.77 -1.41
N PRO A 75 -4.92 -1.70 -1.78
CA PRO A 75 -4.40 -0.54 -2.47
C PRO A 75 -5.15 -0.40 -3.80
N VAL A 76 -5.79 0.74 -4.01
CA VAL A 76 -6.38 1.09 -5.30
C VAL A 76 -5.38 1.96 -6.04
N LEU A 77 -5.06 1.56 -7.25
CA LEU A 77 -4.16 2.30 -8.11
C LEU A 77 -4.95 3.35 -8.90
N PHE A 78 -4.47 4.57 -8.86
CA PHE A 78 -4.97 5.68 -9.66
C PHE A 78 -3.89 6.19 -10.60
N ILE A 79 -4.29 6.52 -11.82
CA ILE A 79 -3.56 7.45 -12.66
C ILE A 79 -4.15 8.83 -12.41
N VAL A 80 -3.30 9.76 -12.05
CA VAL A 80 -3.65 11.16 -11.79
C VAL A 80 -3.11 12.00 -12.94
N VAL A 81 -3.98 12.74 -13.58
CA VAL A 81 -3.61 13.74 -14.59
C VAL A 81 -3.73 15.11 -13.95
N ARG A 82 -2.63 15.83 -13.88
CA ARG A 82 -2.59 17.22 -13.42
C ARG A 82 -2.58 18.16 -14.59
N TYR A 83 -3.46 19.15 -14.57
CA TYR A 83 -3.71 20.04 -15.71
C TYR A 83 -4.04 21.46 -15.25
N ASP A 84 -4.03 22.41 -16.18
CA ASP A 84 -4.22 23.84 -15.95
C ASP A 84 -3.33 24.33 -14.77
N ASP A 85 -3.93 25.03 -13.80
CA ASP A 85 -3.24 25.60 -12.64
C ASP A 85 -3.09 24.60 -11.47
N GLY A 86 -2.90 23.33 -11.75
CA GLY A 86 -2.69 22.29 -10.73
C GLY A 86 -3.93 21.51 -10.35
N LYS A 87 -5.01 21.60 -11.12
CA LYS A 87 -6.17 20.72 -10.98
C LYS A 87 -5.76 19.27 -11.22
N GLU A 88 -6.36 18.36 -10.50
CA GLU A 88 -6.09 16.92 -10.63
C GLU A 88 -7.38 16.16 -10.98
N GLN A 89 -7.26 15.23 -11.91
CA GLN A 89 -8.29 14.25 -12.20
C GLN A 89 -7.73 12.86 -12.01
N GLU A 90 -8.42 12.05 -11.25
CA GLU A 90 -8.03 10.67 -10.94
C GLU A 90 -8.87 9.68 -11.75
N CYS A 91 -8.23 8.59 -12.14
CA CYS A 91 -8.87 7.44 -12.77
C CYS A 91 -8.35 6.16 -12.11
N SER A 92 -9.26 5.35 -11.57
CA SER A 92 -8.90 4.09 -10.92
C SER A 92 -8.63 2.99 -11.94
N PHE A 93 -7.68 2.12 -11.63
CA PHE A 93 -7.33 0.96 -12.43
C PHE A 93 -7.50 -0.33 -11.64
N ARG A 94 -8.06 -1.35 -12.28
CA ARG A 94 -8.19 -2.70 -11.70
C ARG A 94 -6.87 -3.43 -11.70
N TYR A 95 -6.08 -3.27 -12.75
CA TYR A 95 -4.82 -3.97 -12.94
C TYR A 95 -3.66 -2.99 -13.08
N LEU A 96 -2.59 -3.26 -12.34
CA LEU A 96 -1.35 -2.47 -12.39
C LEU A 96 -0.77 -2.43 -13.81
N GLN A 97 -0.83 -3.55 -14.52
CA GLN A 97 -0.28 -3.68 -15.88
C GLN A 97 -0.92 -2.72 -16.89
N ASP A 98 -2.21 -2.43 -16.76
CA ASP A 98 -2.89 -1.51 -17.70
C ASP A 98 -2.51 -0.06 -17.41
N ALA A 99 -2.29 0.28 -16.15
CA ALA A 99 -1.76 1.59 -15.76
C ALA A 99 -0.32 1.78 -16.25
N ASP A 100 0.53 0.75 -16.11
CA ASP A 100 1.91 0.79 -16.58
C ASP A 100 1.96 0.96 -18.10
N LYS A 101 1.20 0.17 -18.86
CA LYS A 101 1.12 0.30 -20.32
C LYS A 101 0.64 1.69 -20.76
N MET A 102 -0.32 2.29 -20.03
CA MET A 102 -0.78 3.63 -20.34
C MET A 102 0.32 4.67 -20.16
N LEU A 103 1.11 4.56 -19.09
CA LEU A 103 2.23 5.47 -18.85
C LEU A 103 3.38 5.25 -19.83
N ASP A 104 3.71 4.00 -20.15
CA ASP A 104 4.74 3.68 -21.15
C ASP A 104 4.38 4.23 -22.54
N ASP A 105 3.10 4.12 -22.93
CA ASP A 105 2.63 4.66 -24.21
C ASP A 105 2.58 6.20 -24.18
N LEU A 106 2.26 6.80 -23.03
CA LEU A 106 2.31 8.24 -22.87
C LEU A 106 3.76 8.76 -22.95
N GLU A 107 4.70 8.09 -22.29
CA GLU A 107 6.12 8.45 -22.35
C GLU A 107 6.69 8.39 -23.77
N LYS A 108 6.28 7.38 -24.55
CA LYS A 108 6.72 7.24 -25.94
C LYS A 108 6.17 8.31 -26.86
N ASN A 109 4.89 8.68 -26.68
CA ASN A 109 4.21 9.59 -27.60
C ASN A 109 4.31 11.06 -27.16
N HIS A 110 4.47 11.31 -25.86
CA HIS A 110 4.49 12.62 -25.22
C HIS A 110 5.60 12.70 -24.16
N PRO A 111 6.89 12.61 -24.57
CA PRO A 111 8.03 12.64 -23.65
C PRO A 111 8.17 13.97 -22.89
N GLU A 112 7.50 15.02 -23.37
CA GLU A 112 7.46 16.33 -22.73
C GLU A 112 6.63 16.34 -21.44
N ILE A 113 5.73 15.36 -21.24
CA ILE A 113 4.87 15.27 -20.05
C ILE A 113 5.58 14.48 -18.95
N PRO A 114 5.91 15.11 -17.81
CA PRO A 114 6.54 14.40 -16.70
C PRO A 114 5.62 13.33 -16.08
N LEU A 115 6.13 12.10 -15.92
CA LEU A 115 5.40 10.98 -15.32
C LEU A 115 5.58 10.86 -13.80
N LEU A 116 6.01 11.93 -13.16
CA LEU A 116 6.17 12.01 -11.71
C LEU A 116 5.31 13.14 -11.14
N SER A 117 4.79 12.94 -9.93
CA SER A 117 4.18 14.05 -9.20
C SER A 117 5.21 15.14 -8.92
N PRO A 118 4.79 16.40 -8.70
CA PRO A 118 5.72 17.47 -8.34
C PRO A 118 6.57 17.13 -7.11
N GLU A 119 5.98 16.44 -6.15
CA GLU A 119 6.68 15.95 -4.97
C GLU A 119 7.64 14.80 -5.32
N GLY A 120 7.25 13.89 -6.21
CA GLY A 120 8.11 12.84 -6.75
C GLY A 120 9.31 13.40 -7.50
N MET A 121 9.13 14.47 -8.27
CA MET A 121 10.22 15.18 -8.95
C MET A 121 11.18 15.86 -7.95
N ARG A 122 10.65 16.51 -6.92
CA ARG A 122 11.51 17.09 -5.84
C ARG A 122 12.32 15.99 -5.17
N ARG A 123 11.69 14.88 -4.77
CA ARG A 123 12.36 13.74 -4.15
C ARG A 123 13.41 13.10 -5.05
N LYS A 124 13.13 13.00 -6.37
CA LYS A 124 14.10 12.51 -7.33
C LYS A 124 15.33 13.43 -7.38
N LYS A 125 15.10 14.73 -7.46
CA LYS A 125 16.18 15.74 -7.43
C LYS A 125 16.97 15.72 -6.12
N ASP A 126 16.28 15.62 -4.97
CA ASP A 126 16.92 15.51 -3.66
C ASP A 126 17.73 14.21 -3.55
N ARG A 127 17.23 13.11 -4.12
CA ARG A 127 17.94 11.83 -4.18
C ARG A 127 19.18 11.94 -5.05
N GLU A 128 19.07 12.49 -6.25
CA GLU A 128 20.22 12.71 -7.15
C GLU A 128 21.27 13.61 -6.50
N ALA A 129 20.84 14.67 -5.80
CA ALA A 129 21.76 15.53 -5.05
C ALA A 129 22.43 14.78 -3.89
N THR A 130 21.70 13.92 -3.19
CA THR A 130 22.22 13.09 -2.10
C THR A 130 23.19 12.04 -2.65
N GLU A 131 22.84 11.39 -3.76
CA GLU A 131 23.73 10.42 -4.45
C GLU A 131 25.02 11.08 -4.94
N ALA A 132 24.93 12.29 -5.50
CA ALA A 132 26.11 13.07 -5.89
C ALA A 132 26.98 13.43 -4.67
N ARG A 133 26.40 13.77 -3.53
CA ARG A 133 27.14 13.99 -2.27
C ARG A 133 27.79 12.70 -1.78
N ILE A 134 27.08 11.58 -1.76
CA ILE A 134 27.62 10.26 -1.38
C ILE A 134 28.81 9.87 -2.25
N GLN A 135 28.78 10.19 -3.55
CA GLN A 135 29.90 9.94 -4.45
C GLN A 135 31.07 10.91 -4.24
N ALA A 136 30.81 12.13 -3.82
CA ALA A 136 31.81 13.17 -3.58
C ALA A 136 32.47 13.08 -2.19
N ASN A 137 31.76 12.54 -1.19
CA ASN A 137 32.23 12.50 0.20
C ASN A 137 32.95 11.18 0.51
N ALA A 138 34.18 11.29 1.03
CA ALA A 138 34.85 10.17 1.66
C ALA A 138 34.24 9.95 3.07
N LEU A 139 33.53 8.86 3.24
CA LEU A 139 33.03 8.46 4.57
C LEU A 139 34.15 8.42 5.59
N THR A 140 33.84 8.78 6.85
CA THR A 140 34.78 8.64 7.95
C THR A 140 35.22 7.17 8.10
N GLN A 141 36.41 6.93 8.66
CA GLN A 141 36.91 5.56 8.90
C GLN A 141 35.91 4.73 9.73
N THR A 142 35.26 5.36 10.70
CA THR A 142 34.22 4.74 11.54
C THR A 142 32.99 4.34 10.71
N ALA A 143 32.51 5.22 9.85
CA ALA A 143 31.36 4.93 8.99
C ALA A 143 31.68 3.85 7.94
N LEU A 144 32.92 3.83 7.40
CA LEU A 144 33.38 2.77 6.49
C LEU A 144 33.41 1.40 7.19
N HIS A 145 33.92 1.35 8.44
CA HIS A 145 33.95 0.13 9.22
C HIS A 145 32.52 -0.34 9.54
N SER A 146 31.65 0.57 9.98
CA SER A 146 30.24 0.30 10.27
C SER A 146 29.48 -0.18 9.03
N LYS A 147 29.74 0.43 7.87
CA LYS A 147 29.17 -0.02 6.60
C LYS A 147 29.53 -1.46 6.28
N LYS A 148 30.81 -1.82 6.43
CA LYS A 148 31.28 -3.19 6.19
C LYS A 148 30.60 -4.19 7.12
N ILE A 149 30.48 -3.88 8.42
CA ILE A 149 29.75 -4.73 9.38
C ILE A 149 28.31 -4.96 8.96
N LEU A 150 27.61 -3.90 8.49
CA LEU A 150 26.23 -4.02 8.03
C LEU A 150 26.11 -4.80 6.71
N GLU A 151 27.06 -4.65 5.80
CA GLU A 151 27.10 -5.43 4.55
C GLU A 151 27.34 -6.92 4.81
N ASP A 152 28.25 -7.26 5.70
CA ASP A 152 28.50 -8.65 6.11
C ASP A 152 27.27 -9.26 6.80
N ALA A 153 26.66 -8.53 7.73
CA ALA A 153 25.42 -8.97 8.41
C ALA A 153 24.25 -9.14 7.42
N ARG A 154 24.10 -8.19 6.48
CA ARG A 154 23.11 -8.28 5.40
C ARG A 154 23.31 -9.55 4.57
N TRP A 155 24.55 -9.84 4.19
CA TRP A 155 24.87 -11.05 3.43
C TRP A 155 24.49 -12.32 4.18
N GLU A 156 24.81 -12.39 5.48
CA GLU A 156 24.43 -13.53 6.32
C GLU A 156 22.91 -13.74 6.42
N VAL A 157 22.15 -12.66 6.56
CA VAL A 157 20.68 -12.72 6.57
C VAL A 157 20.14 -13.11 5.19
N HIS A 158 20.71 -12.58 4.10
CA HIS A 158 20.28 -12.86 2.74
C HIS A 158 20.37 -14.33 2.35
N LYS A 159 21.30 -15.08 2.94
CA LYS A 159 21.39 -16.54 2.75
C LYS A 159 20.19 -17.34 3.27
N ARG A 160 19.30 -16.71 4.04
CA ARG A 160 18.19 -17.38 4.75
C ARG A 160 16.83 -16.76 4.42
N PRO A 161 16.41 -16.74 3.15
CA PRO A 161 15.20 -16.02 2.72
C PRO A 161 13.94 -16.51 3.44
N ALA A 162 13.79 -17.80 3.65
CA ALA A 162 12.64 -18.37 4.33
C ALA A 162 12.47 -17.86 5.77
N LEU A 163 13.56 -17.52 6.48
CA LEU A 163 13.49 -17.05 7.86
C LEU A 163 13.08 -15.58 7.95
N TYR A 164 13.75 -14.69 7.22
CA TYR A 164 13.42 -13.27 7.31
C TYR A 164 12.06 -12.94 6.68
N GLU A 165 11.67 -13.64 5.61
CA GLU A 165 10.34 -13.48 5.01
C GLU A 165 9.24 -13.98 5.96
N LYS A 166 9.45 -15.14 6.62
CA LYS A 166 8.53 -15.65 7.64
C LYS A 166 8.41 -14.69 8.80
N LEU A 167 9.53 -14.15 9.31
CA LEU A 167 9.54 -13.20 10.42
C LEU A 167 8.76 -11.92 10.04
N ALA A 168 9.00 -11.34 8.87
CA ALA A 168 8.28 -10.17 8.39
C ALA A 168 6.78 -10.44 8.20
N ALA A 169 6.41 -11.61 7.65
CA ALA A 169 5.02 -12.01 7.48
C ALA A 169 4.30 -12.17 8.83
N MET A 170 4.93 -12.82 9.80
CA MET A 170 4.36 -13.03 11.15
C MET A 170 4.26 -11.70 11.91
N ALA A 171 5.23 -10.80 11.79
CA ALA A 171 5.16 -9.45 12.35
C ALA A 171 3.97 -8.66 11.78
N LYS A 172 3.74 -8.75 10.48
CA LYS A 172 2.59 -8.11 9.82
C LYS A 172 1.25 -8.66 10.32
N LEU A 173 1.14 -9.98 10.48
CA LEU A 173 -0.08 -10.63 10.98
C LEU A 173 -0.32 -10.31 12.46
N LYS A 174 0.73 -10.31 13.29
CA LYS A 174 0.66 -9.93 14.71
C LYS A 174 0.19 -8.49 14.84
N ARG A 175 0.81 -7.55 14.12
CA ARG A 175 0.37 -6.15 14.10
C ARG A 175 -1.10 -6.00 13.71
N HIS A 176 -1.54 -6.74 12.69
CA HIS A 176 -2.94 -6.70 12.27
C HIS A 176 -3.89 -7.16 13.40
N ALA A 177 -3.54 -8.25 14.10
CA ALA A 177 -4.32 -8.74 15.24
C ALA A 177 -4.31 -7.76 16.42
N ASP A 178 -3.19 -7.06 16.67
CA ASP A 178 -3.05 -6.07 17.74
C ASP A 178 -3.88 -4.80 17.49
N LEU A 179 -3.97 -4.36 16.25
CA LEU A 179 -4.74 -3.18 15.85
C LEU A 179 -6.26 -3.40 15.87
N MET A 180 -6.72 -4.65 15.91
CA MET A 180 -8.15 -4.93 15.98
C MET A 180 -8.75 -4.47 17.31
N LYS A 181 -9.71 -3.53 17.22
CA LYS A 181 -10.44 -3.05 18.38
C LYS A 181 -11.33 -4.17 18.96
N PRO A 182 -11.31 -4.39 20.27
CA PRO A 182 -12.15 -5.41 20.92
C PRO A 182 -13.65 -5.17 20.65
N SER A 183 -14.08 -3.92 20.50
CA SER A 183 -15.47 -3.57 20.18
C SER A 183 -15.96 -4.20 18.87
N VAL A 184 -15.14 -4.27 17.84
CA VAL A 184 -15.50 -4.91 16.55
C VAL A 184 -15.77 -6.39 16.73
N ARG A 185 -15.01 -7.05 17.62
CA ARG A 185 -15.18 -8.47 17.96
C ARG A 185 -16.51 -8.71 18.69
N TYR A 186 -16.82 -7.88 19.69
CA TYR A 186 -18.08 -8.00 20.43
C TYR A 186 -19.29 -7.73 19.54
N ILE A 187 -19.22 -6.74 18.64
CA ILE A 187 -20.28 -6.46 17.69
C ILE A 187 -20.48 -7.64 16.73
N ALA A 188 -19.43 -8.23 16.21
CA ALA A 188 -19.52 -9.37 15.30
C ALA A 188 -20.11 -10.62 15.98
N VAL A 189 -19.70 -10.91 17.22
CA VAL A 189 -20.24 -12.02 18.00
C VAL A 189 -21.72 -11.75 18.37
N GLY A 190 -22.05 -10.53 18.78
CA GLY A 190 -23.43 -10.13 19.07
C GLY A 190 -24.32 -10.26 17.81
N LEU A 191 -23.85 -9.77 16.67
CA LEU A 191 -24.57 -9.88 15.39
C LEU A 191 -24.81 -11.35 14.99
N LEU A 192 -23.81 -12.21 15.20
CA LEU A 192 -23.92 -13.65 14.96
C LEU A 192 -24.98 -14.29 15.87
N ALA A 193 -24.95 -14.00 17.17
CA ALA A 193 -25.88 -14.55 18.14
C ALA A 193 -27.35 -14.13 17.85
N VAL A 194 -27.55 -12.83 17.59
CA VAL A 194 -28.87 -12.28 17.21
C VAL A 194 -29.33 -12.88 15.88
N GLY A 195 -28.45 -13.01 14.89
CA GLY A 195 -28.79 -13.61 13.60
C GLY A 195 -29.21 -15.07 13.71
N ILE A 196 -28.51 -15.87 14.52
CA ILE A 196 -28.88 -17.27 14.78
C ILE A 196 -30.22 -17.34 15.51
N ALA A 197 -30.44 -16.53 16.55
CA ALA A 197 -31.71 -16.50 17.31
C ALA A 197 -32.87 -16.09 16.41
N ALA A 198 -32.70 -15.06 15.57
CA ALA A 198 -33.76 -14.64 14.64
C ALA A 198 -34.05 -15.72 13.57
N ALA A 199 -33.05 -16.40 13.04
CA ALA A 199 -33.25 -17.47 12.07
C ALA A 199 -34.05 -18.65 12.69
N LEU A 200 -33.69 -19.07 13.90
CA LEU A 200 -34.39 -20.13 14.62
C LEU A 200 -35.83 -19.72 14.97
N ALA A 201 -36.03 -18.50 15.48
CA ALA A 201 -37.35 -17.97 15.78
C ALA A 201 -38.23 -17.92 14.52
N GLY A 202 -37.70 -17.45 13.40
CA GLY A 202 -38.37 -17.42 12.12
C GLY A 202 -38.82 -18.81 11.64
N ILE A 203 -37.95 -19.84 11.78
CA ILE A 203 -38.26 -21.23 11.42
C ILE A 203 -39.36 -21.77 12.32
N LEU A 204 -39.33 -21.49 13.62
CA LEU A 204 -40.41 -21.90 14.56
C LEU A 204 -41.75 -21.22 14.22
N MET A 205 -41.74 -19.92 13.89
CA MET A 205 -42.92 -19.17 13.48
C MET A 205 -43.50 -19.69 12.15
N MET A 206 -42.71 -20.24 11.25
CA MET A 206 -43.20 -20.85 10.02
C MET A 206 -44.06 -22.09 10.26
N ARG A 207 -43.93 -22.73 11.42
CA ARG A 207 -44.78 -23.89 11.83
C ARG A 207 -46.12 -23.46 12.44
N SER A 208 -46.29 -22.20 12.77
CA SER A 208 -47.50 -21.60 13.30
C SER A 208 -48.34 -20.89 12.21
N ALA A 209 -49.43 -20.26 12.58
CA ALA A 209 -50.31 -19.52 11.66
C ALA A 209 -49.63 -18.34 10.91
N SER A 210 -48.45 -17.91 11.33
CA SER A 210 -47.73 -16.74 10.81
C SER A 210 -46.62 -17.10 9.80
N ARG A 211 -46.87 -18.03 8.89
CA ARG A 211 -45.88 -18.61 7.96
C ARG A 211 -45.07 -17.56 7.17
N ASN A 212 -45.73 -16.53 6.63
CA ASN A 212 -45.06 -15.49 5.81
C ASN A 212 -44.14 -14.59 6.67
N ILE A 213 -44.60 -14.23 7.87
CA ILE A 213 -43.80 -13.43 8.80
C ILE A 213 -42.59 -14.24 9.27
N GLY A 214 -42.77 -15.52 9.59
CA GLY A 214 -41.69 -16.42 9.96
C GLY A 214 -40.62 -16.55 8.89
N ALA A 215 -41.00 -16.62 7.61
CA ALA A 215 -40.07 -16.67 6.51
C ALA A 215 -39.19 -15.38 6.39
N VAL A 216 -39.85 -14.22 6.56
CA VAL A 216 -39.12 -12.93 6.53
C VAL A 216 -38.14 -12.82 7.69
N VAL A 217 -38.54 -13.20 8.91
CA VAL A 217 -37.67 -13.18 10.10
C VAL A 217 -36.53 -14.16 9.94
N ALA A 218 -36.74 -15.34 9.39
CA ALA A 218 -35.67 -16.31 9.12
C ALA A 218 -34.65 -15.77 8.10
N LEU A 219 -35.12 -15.14 7.02
CA LEU A 219 -34.23 -14.53 6.01
C LEU A 219 -33.39 -13.40 6.59
N ILE A 220 -33.98 -12.53 7.42
CA ILE A 220 -33.25 -11.47 8.12
C ILE A 220 -32.19 -12.09 9.04
N GLY A 221 -32.54 -13.14 9.79
CA GLY A 221 -31.58 -13.85 10.64
C GLY A 221 -30.39 -14.42 9.85
N ILE A 222 -30.64 -15.07 8.72
CA ILE A 222 -29.61 -15.61 7.84
C ILE A 222 -28.72 -14.48 7.29
N MET A 223 -29.33 -13.36 6.89
CA MET A 223 -28.58 -12.20 6.39
C MET A 223 -27.65 -11.62 7.48
N LEU A 224 -28.11 -11.53 8.74
CA LEU A 224 -27.29 -11.07 9.86
C LEU A 224 -26.12 -12.04 10.13
N VAL A 225 -26.35 -13.35 10.07
CA VAL A 225 -25.28 -14.36 10.18
C VAL A 225 -24.24 -14.18 9.08
N PHE A 226 -24.69 -14.00 7.84
CA PHE A 226 -23.82 -13.76 6.71
C PHE A 226 -22.98 -12.48 6.87
N LEU A 227 -23.61 -11.39 7.33
CA LEU A 227 -22.90 -10.13 7.65
C LEU A 227 -21.87 -10.33 8.78
N ALA A 228 -22.23 -11.08 9.83
CA ALA A 228 -21.32 -11.38 10.93
C ALA A 228 -20.07 -12.15 10.44
N ILE A 229 -20.26 -13.19 9.63
CA ILE A 229 -19.15 -13.99 9.05
C ILE A 229 -18.24 -13.13 8.18
N ASN A 230 -18.80 -12.23 7.37
CA ASN A 230 -18.04 -11.36 6.49
C ASN A 230 -17.42 -10.13 7.19
N SER A 231 -17.84 -9.82 8.42
CA SER A 231 -17.40 -8.62 9.17
C SER A 231 -15.93 -8.64 9.60
N LYS A 232 -15.18 -9.73 9.37
CA LYS A 232 -13.78 -9.94 9.85
C LYS A 232 -13.62 -9.78 11.38
N GLY A 233 -14.70 -9.52 12.12
CA GLY A 233 -14.69 -9.36 13.57
C GLY A 233 -14.75 -10.68 14.34
N LEU A 234 -15.15 -11.78 13.71
CA LEU A 234 -15.20 -13.08 14.35
C LEU A 234 -13.81 -13.63 14.66
N PRO A 235 -13.67 -14.39 15.76
CA PRO A 235 -12.42 -15.06 16.08
C PRO A 235 -12.05 -16.03 14.96
N SER A 236 -11.07 -15.66 14.16
CA SER A 236 -10.51 -16.48 13.10
C SER A 236 -9.02 -16.74 13.39
N LYS A 237 -8.41 -17.65 12.66
CA LYS A 237 -6.94 -17.82 12.74
C LYS A 237 -6.20 -16.49 12.53
N LEU A 238 -6.70 -15.59 11.70
CA LEU A 238 -6.08 -14.29 11.40
C LEU A 238 -6.17 -13.28 12.56
N THR A 239 -7.21 -13.36 13.39
CA THR A 239 -7.53 -12.38 14.44
C THR A 239 -7.21 -12.87 15.85
N ASN A 240 -6.71 -14.09 15.99
CA ASN A 240 -6.35 -14.67 17.29
C ASN A 240 -4.99 -14.16 17.73
N ARG A 241 -4.97 -13.17 18.65
CA ARG A 241 -3.73 -12.57 19.18
C ARG A 241 -2.77 -13.61 19.73
N LYS A 242 -3.24 -14.51 20.61
CA LYS A 242 -2.36 -15.53 21.23
C LYS A 242 -1.68 -16.42 20.20
N LEU A 243 -2.41 -16.81 19.15
CA LEU A 243 -1.83 -17.59 18.06
C LEU A 243 -0.78 -16.77 17.29
N ARG A 244 -1.07 -15.50 16.99
CA ARG A 244 -0.13 -14.62 16.25
C ARG A 244 1.09 -14.26 17.07
N ASP A 245 0.92 -14.07 18.39
CA ASP A 245 2.05 -13.87 19.30
C ASP A 245 2.98 -15.08 19.25
N ARG A 246 2.44 -16.28 19.41
CA ARG A 246 3.22 -17.52 19.39
C ARG A 246 3.91 -17.74 18.04
N GLU A 247 3.22 -17.59 16.94
CA GLU A 247 3.81 -17.76 15.59
C GLU A 247 4.93 -16.74 15.31
N TYR A 248 4.79 -15.52 15.82
CA TYR A 248 5.83 -14.51 15.75
C TYR A 248 7.04 -14.87 16.61
N GLU A 249 6.83 -15.32 17.85
CA GLU A 249 7.89 -15.77 18.75
C GLU A 249 8.63 -16.97 18.16
N GLU A 250 7.94 -17.97 17.62
CA GLU A 250 8.53 -19.11 16.93
C GLU A 250 9.39 -18.67 15.73
N ALA A 251 8.93 -17.68 14.95
CA ALA A 251 9.71 -17.15 13.83
C ALA A 251 10.93 -16.35 14.29
N LEU A 252 10.80 -15.59 15.37
CA LEU A 252 11.90 -14.83 15.97
C LEU A 252 12.97 -15.75 16.57
N ASP A 253 12.54 -16.80 17.28
CA ASP A 253 13.45 -17.81 17.84
C ASP A 253 14.21 -18.54 16.75
N ALA A 254 13.53 -18.93 15.66
CA ALA A 254 14.17 -19.55 14.52
C ALA A 254 15.24 -18.64 13.90
N MET A 255 14.93 -17.34 13.74
CA MET A 255 15.89 -16.34 13.24
C MET A 255 17.05 -16.15 14.20
N THR A 256 16.79 -15.98 15.49
CA THR A 256 17.81 -15.84 16.53
C THR A 256 18.73 -17.04 16.59
N ASN A 257 18.17 -18.25 16.57
CA ASN A 257 18.95 -19.49 16.57
C ASN A 257 19.85 -19.61 15.32
N SER A 258 19.38 -19.15 14.16
CA SER A 258 20.16 -19.20 12.93
C SER A 258 21.33 -18.23 12.92
N LEU A 259 21.28 -17.17 13.74
CA LEU A 259 22.30 -16.12 13.83
C LEU A 259 23.21 -16.26 15.08
N LYS A 260 22.97 -17.25 15.95
CA LYS A 260 23.78 -17.47 17.18
C LYS A 260 25.27 -17.66 16.94
N HIS A 261 25.65 -18.11 15.74
CA HIS A 261 27.07 -18.27 15.38
C HIS A 261 27.78 -16.93 15.11
N LEU A 262 27.06 -15.81 15.10
CA LEU A 262 27.56 -14.46 14.92
C LEU A 262 27.40 -13.68 16.23
N PRO A 263 28.38 -13.75 17.17
CA PRO A 263 28.25 -13.15 18.50
C PRO A 263 28.08 -11.62 18.46
N ASP A 264 28.68 -10.95 17.44
CA ASP A 264 28.66 -9.50 17.31
C ASP A 264 27.67 -9.04 16.22
N PHE A 265 26.49 -9.65 16.16
CA PHE A 265 25.47 -9.26 15.19
C PHE A 265 24.99 -7.83 15.48
N PRO A 266 25.06 -6.88 14.48
CA PRO A 266 25.00 -5.44 14.74
C PRO A 266 23.63 -4.90 15.15
N ILE A 267 22.56 -5.68 15.00
CA ILE A 267 21.19 -5.27 15.35
C ILE A 267 20.44 -6.41 16.04
N PRO A 268 19.40 -6.13 16.84
CA PRO A 268 18.51 -7.17 17.35
C PRO A 268 17.89 -8.02 16.24
N CYS A 269 17.86 -9.33 16.43
CA CYS A 269 17.36 -10.30 15.43
C CYS A 269 15.92 -10.05 15.00
N CYS A 270 15.11 -9.37 15.80
CA CYS A 270 13.74 -8.99 15.46
C CYS A 270 13.65 -8.00 14.27
N TYR A 271 14.74 -7.29 13.95
CA TYR A 271 14.82 -6.37 12.80
C TYR A 271 15.63 -6.95 11.64
N ALA A 272 16.10 -8.20 11.74
CA ALA A 272 16.98 -8.82 10.76
C ALA A 272 16.25 -9.10 9.44
N HIS A 273 16.33 -8.16 8.54
CA HIS A 273 15.80 -8.23 7.18
C HIS A 273 16.76 -7.50 6.22
N PRO A 274 17.05 -7.99 5.00
CA PRO A 274 17.96 -7.33 4.06
C PRO A 274 17.63 -5.84 3.85
N TYR A 275 16.36 -5.48 3.71
CA TYR A 275 15.95 -4.09 3.55
C TYR A 275 16.22 -3.20 4.78
N THR A 276 16.29 -3.77 5.97
CA THR A 276 16.71 -3.02 7.17
C THR A 276 18.16 -2.58 7.01
N PHE A 277 19.04 -3.51 6.62
CA PHE A 277 20.44 -3.22 6.39
C PHE A 277 20.67 -2.26 5.23
N ASP A 278 19.96 -2.43 4.09
CA ASP A 278 20.03 -1.51 2.95
C ASP A 278 19.75 -0.07 3.37
N ARG A 279 18.72 0.13 4.20
CA ARG A 279 18.37 1.47 4.70
C ARG A 279 19.35 1.99 5.73
N MET A 280 19.90 1.15 6.60
CA MET A 280 20.93 1.55 7.55
C MET A 280 22.24 1.93 6.83
N ILE A 281 22.67 1.14 5.84
CA ILE A 281 23.83 1.46 5.00
C ILE A 281 23.64 2.81 4.30
N ARG A 282 22.45 3.07 3.79
CA ARG A 282 22.11 4.34 3.16
C ARG A 282 22.18 5.52 4.16
N ILE A 283 21.69 5.35 5.39
CA ILE A 283 21.79 6.36 6.46
C ILE A 283 23.24 6.70 6.77
N LEU A 284 24.15 5.70 6.81
CA LEU A 284 25.59 5.93 6.96
C LEU A 284 26.15 6.71 5.77
N GLN A 285 25.77 6.35 4.54
CA GLN A 285 26.20 7.02 3.32
C GLN A 285 25.68 8.45 3.22
N GLU A 286 24.52 8.73 3.80
CA GLU A 286 23.93 10.07 3.90
C GLU A 286 24.55 10.90 5.06
N GLU A 287 25.56 10.36 5.77
CA GLU A 287 26.23 10.99 6.92
C GLU A 287 25.29 11.37 8.06
N ARG A 288 24.17 10.64 8.18
CA ARG A 288 23.16 10.84 9.25
C ARG A 288 23.46 10.02 10.50
N ALA A 289 24.44 9.12 10.41
CA ALA A 289 24.93 8.28 11.49
C ALA A 289 26.35 7.80 11.14
N GLU A 290 27.15 7.44 12.17
CA GLU A 290 28.48 6.86 12.01
C GLU A 290 28.55 5.41 12.50
N THR A 291 27.66 5.01 13.40
CA THR A 291 27.63 3.67 13.99
C THR A 291 26.36 2.91 13.63
N PRO A 292 26.34 1.56 13.69
CA PRO A 292 25.16 0.76 13.43
C PRO A 292 24.01 1.09 14.40
N GLU A 293 24.30 1.38 15.68
CA GLU A 293 23.28 1.73 16.68
C GLU A 293 22.61 3.07 16.36
N GLU A 294 23.41 4.07 15.95
CA GLU A 294 22.87 5.36 15.52
C GLU A 294 22.04 5.22 14.24
N ALA A 295 22.52 4.46 13.26
CA ALA A 295 21.79 4.19 12.03
C ALA A 295 20.44 3.50 12.30
N LEU A 296 20.39 2.59 13.26
CA LEU A 296 19.16 1.94 13.70
C LEU A 296 18.20 2.95 14.36
N LYS A 297 18.71 3.87 15.19
CA LYS A 297 17.88 4.94 15.82
C LYS A 297 17.29 5.87 14.77
N VAL A 298 18.10 6.30 13.80
CA VAL A 298 17.64 7.14 12.69
C VAL A 298 16.59 6.41 11.86
N LEU A 299 16.82 5.13 11.52
CA LEU A 299 15.85 4.31 10.78
C LEU A 299 14.52 4.18 11.53
N LYS A 300 14.54 3.98 12.84
CA LYS A 300 13.32 3.92 13.68
C LYS A 300 12.54 5.24 13.61
N ALA A 301 13.23 6.37 13.70
CA ALA A 301 12.62 7.69 13.59
C ALA A 301 12.01 7.92 12.20
N ASP A 302 12.74 7.55 11.14
CA ASP A 302 12.25 7.66 9.75
C ASP A 302 10.99 6.80 9.55
N LEU A 303 11.01 5.54 9.95
CA LEU A 303 9.86 4.64 9.83
C LEU A 303 8.66 5.10 10.64
N LYS A 304 8.87 5.76 11.78
CA LYS A 304 7.81 6.34 12.60
C LYS A 304 7.16 7.54 11.92
N SER A 305 7.93 8.41 11.30
CA SER A 305 7.45 9.59 10.58
C SER A 305 6.74 9.26 9.25
N MET A 306 7.01 8.09 8.67
CA MET A 306 6.37 7.63 7.44
C MET A 306 4.95 7.14 7.73
N ASP A 307 3.96 8.00 7.59
CA ASP A 307 2.54 7.65 7.64
C ASP A 307 1.96 7.44 6.22
N SER A 308 0.64 7.28 6.14
CA SER A 308 -0.08 7.07 4.87
C SER A 308 -0.07 8.28 3.94
N SER A 309 0.33 9.46 4.42
CA SER A 309 0.41 10.70 3.64
C SER A 309 1.71 10.82 2.85
N VAL A 310 2.73 10.03 3.21
CA VAL A 310 4.05 10.08 2.57
C VAL A 310 4.04 9.28 1.28
N ALA A 311 4.16 9.96 0.14
CA ALA A 311 4.31 9.30 -1.16
C ALA A 311 5.74 8.74 -1.30
N LEU A 312 5.87 7.44 -1.57
CA LEU A 312 7.14 6.73 -1.74
C LEU A 312 7.27 6.24 -3.19
N SER A 313 8.50 6.09 -3.67
CA SER A 313 8.74 5.36 -4.93
C SER A 313 8.32 3.89 -4.77
N GLY A 314 8.05 3.19 -5.88
CA GLY A 314 7.58 1.80 -5.82
C GLY A 314 8.49 0.87 -5.01
N ASP A 315 9.81 0.99 -5.17
CA ASP A 315 10.80 0.18 -4.46
C ASP A 315 10.92 0.58 -2.98
N ASP A 316 10.95 1.86 -2.68
CA ASP A 316 10.95 2.36 -1.30
C ASP A 316 9.68 1.95 -0.56
N PHE A 317 8.53 2.00 -1.24
CA PHE A 317 7.25 1.55 -0.68
C PHE A 317 7.31 0.06 -0.33
N LYS A 318 7.80 -0.79 -1.23
CA LYS A 318 7.96 -2.22 -0.98
C LYS A 318 8.84 -2.49 0.23
N GLN A 319 9.99 -1.81 0.33
CA GLN A 319 10.89 -1.93 1.46
C GLN A 319 10.21 -1.53 2.78
N VAL A 320 9.60 -0.33 2.82
CA VAL A 320 8.93 0.19 4.03
C VAL A 320 7.79 -0.71 4.48
N VAL A 321 6.92 -1.14 3.56
CA VAL A 321 5.78 -2.02 3.90
C VAL A 321 6.24 -3.37 4.45
N THR A 322 7.41 -3.85 4.01
CA THR A 322 7.96 -5.12 4.47
C THR A 322 8.58 -5.00 5.87
N ILE A 323 9.40 -3.96 6.12
CA ILE A 323 10.14 -3.86 7.39
C ILE A 323 9.39 -3.11 8.49
N LYS A 324 8.54 -2.13 8.17
CA LYS A 324 7.82 -1.34 9.19
C LYS A 324 7.03 -2.20 10.20
N PRO A 325 6.40 -3.33 9.83
CA PRO A 325 5.77 -4.22 10.81
C PRO A 325 6.73 -4.77 11.87
N LEU A 326 7.99 -5.07 11.52
CA LEU A 326 9.01 -5.56 12.46
C LEU A 326 9.23 -4.56 13.60
N PHE A 327 9.35 -3.27 13.25
CA PHE A 327 9.55 -2.20 14.23
C PHE A 327 8.28 -1.88 15.01
N THR A 328 7.13 -1.85 14.37
CA THR A 328 5.85 -1.51 15.03
C THR A 328 5.40 -2.56 16.05
N VAL A 329 5.79 -3.81 15.90
CA VAL A 329 5.51 -4.87 16.89
C VAL A 329 6.35 -4.70 18.14
N GLN A 330 7.58 -4.17 18.02
CA GLN A 330 8.53 -4.03 19.12
C GLN A 330 8.52 -2.63 19.75
N ASP A 331 8.57 -1.56 18.93
CA ASP A 331 8.91 -0.21 19.42
C ASP A 331 7.71 0.74 19.48
N TYR A 332 6.60 0.44 18.79
CA TYR A 332 5.49 1.38 18.63
C TYR A 332 4.17 0.85 19.21
N ARG A 333 4.27 0.10 20.29
CA ARG A 333 3.10 -0.31 21.09
C ARG A 333 2.51 0.85 21.86
#